data_364282017b4a1af0bcfe8bcc36acbe1b
#
_entry.id   364282017b4a1af0bcfe8bcc36acbe1b
#
_cell.length_a   1.000
_cell.length_b   1.000
_cell.length_c   1.000
_cell.angle_alpha   90.00
_cell.angle_beta   90.00
_cell.angle_gamma   90.00
#
_symmetry.space_group_name_H-M   'P 1'
#
loop_
_entity.id
_entity.type
_entity.pdbx_description
1 polymer ?
#
loop_
_entity_poly.entity_id
_entity_poly.type
_entity_poly.pdbx_seq_one_letter_code
_entity_poly.pdbx_strand_id
1 'polypeptide(L)'
;MAEDKHGMLRHFLAALAYRTQKALREAPSDFADFEAGNLTRTPRELVQHMTSVLGYARTFFRGGSYRPEPLPSLEGEVERLHEMLADLSAHLAAGDPLVDMTPEQLLQGPFSDAMTHAGQLAMLRRLHGSPVPPEDFIVAEIDRANVGEDQASPRSPDREWPEELP
;
A
#
# COMPACT_ATOMS: atom_id res chain seq x y z
N MET A 1 -23.48 -11.72 3.95
CA MET A 1 -22.92 -10.61 4.79
C MET A 1 -21.42 -10.74 5.07
N ALA A 2 -20.90 -11.88 5.54
CA ALA A 2 -19.44 -12.04 5.74
C ALA A 2 -18.66 -12.01 4.41
N GLU A 3 -19.17 -12.67 3.39
CA GLU A 3 -18.60 -12.69 2.03
C GLU A 3 -18.52 -11.29 1.41
N ASP A 4 -19.49 -10.43 1.69
CA ASP A 4 -19.51 -9.04 1.25
C ASP A 4 -18.37 -8.23 1.92
N LYS A 5 -18.16 -8.37 3.23
CA LYS A 5 -17.09 -7.67 3.95
C LYS A 5 -15.70 -8.11 3.49
N HIS A 6 -15.47 -9.40 3.31
CA HIS A 6 -14.21 -9.90 2.77
C HIS A 6 -13.96 -9.39 1.35
N GLY A 7 -15.02 -9.34 0.52
CA GLY A 7 -14.96 -8.75 -0.82
C GLY A 7 -14.55 -7.28 -0.81
N MET A 8 -15.10 -6.48 0.11
CA MET A 8 -14.74 -5.08 0.32
C MET A 8 -13.27 -4.93 0.79
N LEU A 9 -12.83 -5.75 1.74
CA LEU A 9 -11.45 -5.73 2.23
C LEU A 9 -10.45 -6.11 1.12
N ARG A 10 -10.78 -7.09 0.28
CA ARG A 10 -9.95 -7.44 -0.89
C ARG A 10 -9.86 -6.28 -1.88
N HIS A 11 -10.97 -5.60 -2.14
CA HIS A 11 -10.95 -4.41 -2.99
C HIS A 11 -10.08 -3.30 -2.38
N PHE A 12 -10.13 -3.13 -1.06
CA PHE A 12 -9.28 -2.16 -0.36
C PHE A 12 -7.78 -2.51 -0.49
N LEU A 13 -7.40 -3.80 -0.38
CA LEU A 13 -6.02 -4.24 -0.60
C LEU A 13 -5.56 -3.99 -2.04
N ALA A 14 -6.43 -4.21 -3.03
CA ALA A 14 -6.12 -3.88 -4.42
C ALA A 14 -5.96 -2.36 -4.64
N ALA A 15 -6.81 -1.55 -4.00
CA ALA A 15 -6.67 -0.09 -4.02
C ALA A 15 -5.37 0.37 -3.35
N LEU A 16 -4.96 -0.30 -2.26
CA LEU A 16 -3.67 -0.04 -1.60
C LEU A 16 -2.49 -0.38 -2.52
N ALA A 17 -2.51 -1.54 -3.20
CA ALA A 17 -1.51 -1.91 -4.19
C ALA A 17 -1.41 -0.88 -5.31
N TYR A 18 -2.55 -0.47 -5.87
CA TYR A 18 -2.64 0.54 -6.92
C TYR A 18 -2.01 1.88 -6.49
N ARG A 19 -2.42 2.40 -5.33
CA ARG A 19 -1.93 3.70 -4.82
C ARG A 19 -0.45 3.66 -4.44
N THR A 20 0.02 2.53 -3.92
CA THR A 20 1.45 2.34 -3.61
C THR A 20 2.27 2.34 -4.89
N GLN A 21 1.85 1.57 -5.91
CA GLN A 21 2.53 1.55 -7.20
C GLN A 21 2.48 2.88 -7.92
N LYS A 22 1.38 3.63 -7.82
CA LYS A 22 1.32 4.99 -8.35
C LYS A 22 2.40 5.88 -7.73
N ALA A 23 2.61 5.79 -6.43
CA ALA A 23 3.64 6.58 -5.74
C ALA A 23 5.07 6.14 -6.08
N LEU A 24 5.29 4.86 -6.39
CA LEU A 24 6.62 4.28 -6.63
C LEU A 24 6.97 4.17 -8.11
N ARG A 25 5.99 4.20 -9.02
CA ARG A 25 6.22 4.08 -10.46
C ARG A 25 7.18 5.15 -10.94
N GLU A 26 8.21 4.72 -11.69
CA GLU A 26 9.23 5.62 -12.23
C GLU A 26 9.91 6.50 -11.16
N ALA A 27 10.03 5.99 -9.93
CA ALA A 27 10.76 6.69 -8.90
C ALA A 27 12.25 6.78 -9.28
N PRO A 28 12.89 7.94 -9.10
CA PRO A 28 14.34 8.05 -9.31
C PRO A 28 15.11 7.09 -8.41
N SER A 29 16.28 6.64 -8.86
CA SER A 29 17.10 5.65 -8.14
C SER A 29 17.56 6.12 -6.75
N ASP A 30 17.67 7.42 -6.54
CA ASP A 30 18.04 8.04 -5.25
C ASP A 30 16.84 8.29 -4.33
N PHE A 31 15.63 7.98 -4.78
CA PHE A 31 14.42 8.14 -3.95
C PHE A 31 14.36 7.15 -2.77
N ALA A 32 14.92 5.95 -2.93
CA ALA A 32 14.82 4.87 -1.94
C ALA A 32 15.25 5.29 -0.52
N ASP A 33 16.34 6.05 -0.43
CA ASP A 33 16.95 6.49 0.83
C ASP A 33 16.81 8.01 1.04
N PHE A 34 15.84 8.65 0.38
CA PHE A 34 15.57 10.08 0.54
C PHE A 34 15.17 10.41 1.98
N GLU A 35 15.87 11.34 2.60
CA GLU A 35 15.62 11.84 3.94
C GLU A 35 14.90 13.20 3.88
N ALA A 36 13.62 13.22 4.25
CA ALA A 36 12.84 14.46 4.32
C ALA A 36 13.11 15.28 5.60
N GLY A 37 13.94 14.79 6.50
CA GLY A 37 14.24 15.43 7.78
C GLY A 37 13.26 15.08 8.91
N ASN A 38 13.49 15.67 10.09
CA ASN A 38 12.62 15.53 11.25
C ASN A 38 12.29 14.07 11.65
N LEU A 39 13.24 13.16 11.51
CA LEU A 39 13.10 11.74 11.83
C LEU A 39 11.99 11.02 11.03
N THR A 40 11.65 11.52 9.84
CA THR A 40 10.76 10.81 8.93
C THR A 40 11.44 9.56 8.39
N ARG A 41 10.66 8.51 8.17
CA ARG A 41 11.16 7.31 7.48
C ARG A 41 11.53 7.64 6.05
N THR A 42 12.61 7.03 5.56
CA THR A 42 12.89 6.99 4.12
C THR A 42 11.83 6.18 3.38
N PRO A 43 11.67 6.34 2.06
CA PRO A 43 10.72 5.53 1.28
C PRO A 43 10.91 4.02 1.48
N ARG A 44 12.14 3.52 1.51
CA ARG A 44 12.44 2.11 1.76
C ARG A 44 11.98 1.65 3.16
N GLU A 45 12.28 2.41 4.20
CA GLU A 45 11.82 2.14 5.57
C GLU A 45 10.30 2.23 5.69
N LEU A 46 9.66 3.11 4.93
CA LEU A 46 8.22 3.27 4.94
C LEU A 46 7.53 2.06 4.31
N VAL A 47 8.02 1.55 3.18
CA VAL A 47 7.50 0.32 2.55
C VAL A 47 7.71 -0.89 3.47
N GLN A 48 8.89 -1.02 4.10
CA GLN A 48 9.11 -2.05 5.10
C GLN A 48 8.10 -1.97 6.26
N HIS A 49 7.81 -0.76 6.73
CA HIS A 49 6.83 -0.54 7.80
C HIS A 49 5.42 -0.92 7.34
N MET A 50 5.01 -0.57 6.12
CA MET A 50 3.73 -1.01 5.54
C MET A 50 3.62 -2.53 5.53
N THR A 51 4.67 -3.23 5.11
CA THR A 51 4.73 -4.70 5.15
C THR A 51 4.59 -5.24 6.56
N SER A 52 5.22 -4.61 7.54
CA SER A 52 5.13 -5.00 8.95
C SER A 52 3.72 -4.85 9.52
N VAL A 53 3.04 -3.75 9.18
CA VAL A 53 1.64 -3.48 9.57
C VAL A 53 0.69 -4.52 8.96
N LEU A 54 0.86 -4.83 7.67
CA LEU A 54 0.07 -5.86 6.99
C LEU A 54 0.41 -7.27 7.48
N GLY A 55 1.67 -7.53 7.81
CA GLY A 55 2.10 -8.79 8.41
C GLY A 55 1.48 -8.99 9.81
N TYR A 56 1.31 -7.92 10.57
CA TYR A 56 0.53 -7.97 11.81
C TYR A 56 -0.94 -8.35 11.52
N ALA A 57 -1.57 -7.77 10.52
CA ALA A 57 -2.92 -8.16 10.10
C ALA A 57 -3.01 -9.67 9.76
N ARG A 58 -2.00 -10.21 9.07
CA ARG A 58 -1.93 -11.63 8.73
C ARG A 58 -1.92 -12.54 9.95
N THR A 59 -1.36 -12.11 11.08
CA THR A 59 -1.33 -12.93 12.30
C THR A 59 -2.73 -13.28 12.83
N PHE A 60 -3.77 -12.51 12.49
CA PHE A 60 -5.15 -12.82 12.87
C PHE A 60 -5.77 -13.94 12.02
N PHE A 61 -5.14 -14.35 10.93
CA PHE A 61 -5.50 -15.55 10.17
C PHE A 61 -4.65 -16.78 10.55
N ARG A 62 -3.34 -16.57 10.77
CA ARG A 62 -2.36 -17.65 10.93
C ARG A 62 -1.79 -17.80 12.35
N GLY A 63 -2.04 -16.82 13.20
CA GLY A 63 -1.34 -16.75 14.48
C GLY A 63 0.14 -16.29 14.35
N GLY A 64 0.87 -16.37 15.44
CA GLY A 64 2.29 -16.05 15.51
C GLY A 64 2.58 -14.54 15.56
N SER A 65 3.75 -14.15 15.09
CA SER A 65 4.20 -12.76 14.98
C SER A 65 4.88 -12.53 13.64
N TYR A 66 4.95 -11.26 13.23
CA TYR A 66 5.61 -10.85 12.00
C TYR A 66 6.56 -9.68 12.28
N ARG A 67 7.85 -9.92 12.17
CA ARG A 67 8.92 -8.92 12.40
C ARG A 67 10.04 -9.16 11.39
N PRO A 68 9.89 -8.74 10.14
CA PRO A 68 10.89 -8.99 9.12
C PRO A 68 12.11 -8.07 9.31
N GLU A 69 13.29 -8.62 9.06
CA GLU A 69 14.49 -7.80 8.94
C GLU A 69 14.40 -6.89 7.71
N PRO A 70 14.98 -5.66 7.77
CA PRO A 70 15.04 -4.78 6.61
C PRO A 70 15.76 -5.42 5.43
N LEU A 71 15.24 -5.20 4.22
CA LEU A 71 15.92 -5.59 2.99
C LEU A 71 16.83 -4.45 2.49
N PRO A 72 17.89 -4.79 1.72
CA PRO A 72 18.89 -3.80 1.30
C PRO A 72 18.40 -2.84 0.23
N SER A 73 17.30 -3.14 -0.47
CA SER A 73 16.77 -2.32 -1.57
C SER A 73 15.29 -2.01 -1.44
N LEU A 74 14.86 -0.92 -2.05
CA LEU A 74 13.45 -0.54 -2.13
C LEU A 74 12.67 -1.57 -2.95
N GLU A 75 13.25 -2.06 -4.05
CA GLU A 75 12.64 -3.07 -4.91
C GLU A 75 12.30 -4.35 -4.13
N GLY A 76 13.24 -4.82 -3.31
CA GLY A 76 13.01 -6.00 -2.46
C GLY A 76 11.92 -5.75 -1.40
N GLU A 77 11.86 -4.56 -0.81
CA GLU A 77 10.77 -4.20 0.12
C GLU A 77 9.42 -4.12 -0.59
N VAL A 78 9.37 -3.61 -1.82
CA VAL A 78 8.17 -3.53 -2.64
C VAL A 78 7.68 -4.93 -3.03
N GLU A 79 8.56 -5.80 -3.50
CA GLU A 79 8.22 -7.20 -3.80
C GLU A 79 7.61 -7.90 -2.57
N ARG A 80 8.27 -7.78 -1.41
CA ARG A 80 7.78 -8.36 -0.15
C ARG A 80 6.43 -7.76 0.29
N LEU A 81 6.19 -6.48 0.05
CA LEU A 81 4.89 -5.84 0.31
C LEU A 81 3.80 -6.49 -0.55
N HIS A 82 4.03 -6.67 -1.84
CA HIS A 82 3.05 -7.28 -2.75
C HIS A 82 2.82 -8.76 -2.45
N GLU A 83 3.83 -9.52 -2.03
CA GLU A 83 3.68 -10.87 -1.51
C GLU A 83 2.75 -10.91 -0.28
N MET A 84 2.91 -9.96 0.64
CA MET A 84 2.05 -9.84 1.82
C MET A 84 0.60 -9.47 1.45
N LEU A 85 0.42 -8.57 0.50
CA LEU A 85 -0.91 -8.22 -0.03
C LEU A 85 -1.59 -9.42 -0.67
N ALA A 86 -0.84 -10.22 -1.44
CA ALA A 86 -1.34 -11.44 -2.06
C ALA A 86 -1.75 -12.50 -1.02
N ASP A 87 -0.95 -12.70 0.02
CA ASP A 87 -1.24 -13.63 1.10
C ASP A 87 -2.53 -13.23 1.86
N LEU A 88 -2.68 -11.96 2.23
CA LEU A 88 -3.89 -11.44 2.86
C LEU A 88 -5.12 -11.54 1.94
N SER A 89 -4.97 -11.20 0.66
CA SER A 89 -6.05 -11.32 -0.33
C SER A 89 -6.50 -12.76 -0.50
N ALA A 90 -5.57 -13.74 -0.45
CA ALA A 90 -5.88 -15.17 -0.51
C ALA A 90 -6.69 -15.64 0.70
N HIS A 91 -6.30 -15.25 1.92
CA HIS A 91 -7.06 -15.56 3.15
C HIS A 91 -8.50 -15.02 3.09
N LEU A 92 -8.65 -13.77 2.67
CA LEU A 92 -9.96 -13.14 2.51
C LEU A 92 -10.79 -13.81 1.40
N ALA A 93 -10.14 -14.23 0.30
CA ALA A 93 -10.82 -14.93 -0.80
C ALA A 93 -11.30 -16.33 -0.39
N ALA A 94 -10.52 -17.03 0.42
CA ALA A 94 -10.87 -18.34 0.96
C ALA A 94 -11.99 -18.27 2.03
N GLY A 95 -12.26 -17.08 2.56
CA GLY A 95 -13.20 -16.91 3.68
C GLY A 95 -12.62 -17.42 5.00
N ASP A 96 -11.30 -17.44 5.13
CA ASP A 96 -10.63 -17.90 6.34
C ASP A 96 -11.10 -17.10 7.56
N PRO A 97 -11.32 -17.75 8.71
CA PRO A 97 -11.80 -17.07 9.91
C PRO A 97 -10.70 -16.16 10.49
N LEU A 98 -11.13 -15.00 11.00
CA LEU A 98 -10.31 -14.14 11.82
C LEU A 98 -10.37 -14.59 13.28
N VAL A 99 -9.24 -14.65 13.96
CA VAL A 99 -9.13 -14.97 15.37
C VAL A 99 -8.98 -13.67 16.17
N ASP A 100 -9.91 -13.45 17.11
CA ASP A 100 -9.94 -12.28 18.01
C ASP A 100 -9.92 -10.91 17.29
N MET A 101 -10.44 -10.87 16.06
CA MET A 101 -10.47 -9.66 15.23
C MET A 101 -11.71 -9.64 14.33
N THR A 102 -12.27 -8.47 14.08
CA THR A 102 -13.35 -8.28 13.11
C THR A 102 -12.83 -7.69 11.79
N PRO A 103 -13.55 -7.88 10.66
CA PRO A 103 -13.23 -7.23 9.40
C PRO A 103 -13.13 -5.69 9.49
N GLU A 104 -13.98 -5.08 10.32
CA GLU A 104 -13.97 -3.63 10.58
C GLU A 104 -12.70 -3.19 11.30
N GLN A 105 -12.22 -3.99 12.25
CA GLN A 105 -10.97 -3.72 12.97
C GLN A 105 -9.75 -3.87 12.07
N LEU A 106 -9.75 -4.82 11.12
CA LEU A 106 -8.71 -4.89 10.09
C LEU A 106 -8.69 -3.63 9.22
N LEU A 107 -9.88 -3.17 8.80
CA LEU A 107 -10.01 -1.98 7.97
C LEU A 107 -9.54 -0.73 8.71
N GLN A 108 -10.08 -0.46 9.89
CA GLN A 108 -9.79 0.77 10.65
C GLN A 108 -8.35 0.83 11.20
N GLY A 109 -7.74 -0.32 11.44
CA GLY A 109 -6.38 -0.45 11.96
C GLY A 109 -5.37 -0.67 10.82
N PRO A 110 -4.83 -1.89 10.67
CA PRO A 110 -3.66 -2.11 9.81
C PRO A 110 -3.86 -1.74 8.33
N PHE A 111 -5.04 -1.92 7.77
CA PHE A 111 -5.27 -1.60 6.36
C PHE A 111 -5.31 -0.08 6.12
N SER A 112 -6.00 0.68 6.97
CA SER A 112 -6.03 2.15 6.88
C SER A 112 -4.69 2.76 7.23
N ASP A 113 -3.93 2.17 8.15
CA ASP A 113 -2.57 2.62 8.46
C ASP A 113 -1.65 2.47 7.24
N ALA A 114 -1.66 1.30 6.59
CA ALA A 114 -0.90 1.09 5.36
C ALA A 114 -1.33 2.06 4.24
N MET A 115 -2.63 2.35 4.09
CA MET A 115 -3.14 3.32 3.11
C MET A 115 -2.65 4.74 3.40
N THR A 116 -2.58 5.13 4.68
CA THR A 116 -2.00 6.41 5.10
C THR A 116 -0.54 6.52 4.66
N HIS A 117 0.23 5.44 4.79
CA HIS A 117 1.63 5.40 4.36
C HIS A 117 1.79 5.45 2.83
N ALA A 118 0.86 4.89 2.06
CA ALA A 118 0.86 5.06 0.61
C ALA A 118 0.72 6.55 0.22
N GLY A 119 -0.10 7.32 0.92
CA GLY A 119 -0.19 8.78 0.77
C GLY A 119 1.10 9.49 1.15
N GLN A 120 1.79 9.04 2.21
CA GLN A 120 3.09 9.57 2.60
C GLN A 120 4.19 9.31 1.56
N LEU A 121 4.18 8.14 0.88
CA LEU A 121 5.10 7.90 -0.25
C LEU A 121 4.90 8.92 -1.37
N ALA A 122 3.66 9.25 -1.72
CA ALA A 122 3.37 10.27 -2.73
C ALA A 122 3.84 11.67 -2.27
N MET A 123 3.70 11.99 -0.97
CA MET A 123 4.24 13.22 -0.39
C MET A 123 5.77 13.24 -0.45
N LEU A 124 6.44 12.14 -0.09
CA LEU A 124 7.90 12.04 -0.17
C LEU A 124 8.41 12.23 -1.61
N ARG A 125 7.68 11.71 -2.64
CA ARG A 125 7.98 12.00 -4.05
C ARG A 125 7.96 13.49 -4.35
N ARG A 126 6.98 14.22 -3.82
CA ARG A 126 6.90 15.68 -3.99
C ARG A 126 8.05 16.40 -3.29
N LEU A 127 8.35 16.03 -2.05
CA LEU A 127 9.47 16.61 -1.30
C LEU A 127 10.83 16.30 -1.93
N HIS A 128 10.97 15.15 -2.57
CA HIS A 128 12.16 14.76 -3.32
C HIS A 128 12.34 15.56 -4.63
N GLY A 129 11.31 16.27 -5.11
CA GLY A 129 11.33 16.97 -6.39
C GLY A 129 10.95 16.11 -7.59
N SER A 130 10.37 14.93 -7.37
CA SER A 130 9.89 14.00 -8.41
C SER A 130 8.40 13.68 -8.23
N PRO A 131 7.50 14.67 -8.19
CA PRO A 131 6.10 14.47 -7.85
C PRO A 131 5.40 13.53 -8.84
N VAL A 132 4.47 12.72 -8.31
CA VAL A 132 3.54 11.98 -9.17
C VAL A 132 2.32 12.85 -9.49
N PRO A 133 1.76 12.77 -10.71
CA PRO A 133 0.57 13.52 -11.07
C PRO A 133 -0.61 13.18 -10.16
N PRO A 134 -1.48 14.13 -9.81
CA PRO A 134 -2.73 13.85 -9.11
C PRO A 134 -3.65 12.98 -9.96
N GLU A 135 -4.55 12.25 -9.32
CA GLU A 135 -5.48 11.35 -9.98
C GLU A 135 -6.81 11.32 -9.26
N ASP A 136 -7.90 11.34 -10.02
CA ASP A 136 -9.22 11.02 -9.51
C ASP A 136 -9.37 9.50 -9.36
N PHE A 137 -9.15 9.01 -8.15
CA PHE A 137 -9.19 7.57 -7.85
C PHE A 137 -10.59 6.95 -7.95
N ILE A 138 -11.67 7.73 -8.03
CA ILE A 138 -13.02 7.18 -8.18
C ILE A 138 -13.20 6.48 -9.53
N VAL A 139 -12.45 6.92 -10.55
CA VAL A 139 -12.47 6.34 -11.90
C VAL A 139 -11.28 5.44 -12.20
N ALA A 140 -10.42 5.16 -11.20
CA ALA A 140 -9.29 4.27 -11.36
C ALA A 140 -9.75 2.83 -11.63
N GLU A 141 -9.07 2.16 -12.55
CA GLU A 141 -9.34 0.74 -12.86
C GLU A 141 -8.62 -0.16 -11.84
N ILE A 142 -9.32 -0.46 -10.75
CA ILE A 142 -8.80 -1.31 -9.69
C ILE A 142 -9.45 -2.68 -9.79
N ASP A 143 -8.66 -3.66 -10.21
CA ASP A 143 -9.06 -5.07 -10.20
C ASP A 143 -8.81 -5.67 -8.81
N ARG A 144 -9.88 -6.13 -8.15
CA ARG A 144 -9.85 -6.78 -6.84
C ARG A 144 -8.93 -8.01 -6.80
N ALA A 145 -8.68 -8.64 -7.93
CA ALA A 145 -7.78 -9.79 -8.03
C ALA A 145 -6.31 -9.38 -8.19
N ASN A 146 -6.04 -8.12 -8.57
CA ASN A 146 -4.69 -7.62 -8.80
C ASN A 146 -4.16 -6.85 -7.58
N VAL A 147 -3.33 -7.50 -6.79
CA VAL A 147 -2.58 -6.90 -5.68
C VAL A 147 -1.07 -6.91 -5.95
N GLY A 148 -0.66 -7.21 -7.18
CA GLY A 148 0.74 -7.25 -7.63
C GLY A 148 1.30 -5.87 -7.98
N GLU A 149 2.54 -5.87 -8.45
CA GLU A 149 3.25 -4.65 -8.85
C GLU A 149 2.77 -4.09 -10.19
N ASP A 150 2.30 -4.95 -11.09
CA ASP A 150 1.79 -4.53 -12.40
C ASP A 150 0.36 -4.00 -12.28
N GLN A 151 0.26 -2.71 -12.04
CA GLN A 151 -1.01 -1.99 -11.88
C GLN A 151 -1.35 -1.20 -13.15
N ALA A 152 -2.66 -1.02 -13.39
CA ALA A 152 -3.16 -0.21 -14.50
C ALA A 152 -2.59 1.22 -14.45
N SER A 153 -2.42 1.82 -15.63
CA SER A 153 -2.02 3.22 -15.73
C SER A 153 -3.13 4.16 -15.24
N PRO A 154 -2.78 5.33 -14.68
CA PRO A 154 -3.76 6.34 -14.29
C PRO A 154 -4.71 6.69 -15.45
N ARG A 155 -6.02 6.59 -15.21
CA ARG A 155 -7.04 6.79 -16.24
C ARG A 155 -7.49 8.22 -16.38
N SER A 156 -7.59 8.96 -15.28
CA SER A 156 -8.04 10.34 -15.25
C SER A 156 -7.22 11.12 -14.24
N PRO A 157 -6.24 11.91 -14.69
CA PRO A 157 -5.59 12.87 -13.81
C PRO A 157 -6.63 13.82 -13.20
N ASP A 158 -6.49 14.14 -11.91
CA ASP A 158 -7.33 15.12 -11.25
C ASP A 158 -7.10 16.50 -11.89
N ARG A 159 -8.15 17.09 -12.44
CA ARG A 159 -8.09 18.40 -13.11
C ARG A 159 -8.36 19.57 -12.16
N GLU A 160 -8.84 19.29 -10.94
CA GLU A 160 -9.09 20.31 -9.93
C GLU A 160 -7.79 20.83 -9.29
N TRP A 161 -6.71 20.11 -9.53
CA TRP A 161 -5.39 20.48 -9.03
C TRP A 161 -4.50 20.95 -10.18
N PRO A 162 -4.53 22.24 -10.55
CA PRO A 162 -3.64 22.75 -11.59
C PRO A 162 -2.19 22.62 -11.10
N GLU A 163 -1.43 21.76 -11.75
CA GLU A 163 0.01 21.66 -11.53
C GLU A 163 0.75 22.79 -12.25
N GLU A 164 0.48 24.00 -11.90
CA GLU A 164 1.48 25.04 -12.04
C GLU A 164 2.20 25.13 -10.68
N LEU A 165 3.11 24.19 -10.46
CA LEU A 165 4.16 24.37 -9.47
C LEU A 165 5.10 25.45 -10.04
N PRO A 166 5.40 26.50 -9.25
CA PRO A 166 6.34 27.54 -9.66
C PRO A 166 7.74 26.99 -9.87
#